data_c0fc78ac636e3ea009f8dcabf3418428
#
_entry.id   c0fc78ac636e3ea009f8dcabf3418428
#
_cell.length_a   1.000
_cell.length_b   1.000
_cell.length_c   1.000
_cell.angle_alpha   90.00
_cell.angle_beta   90.00
_cell.angle_gamma   90.00
#
_symmetry.space_group_name_H-M   'P 1'
#
loop_
_entity.id
_entity.type
_entity.pdbx_description
1 polymer ?
#
loop_
_entity_poly.entity_id
_entity_poly.type
_entity_poly.pdbx_seq_one_letter_code
_entity_poly.pdbx_strand_id
1 'polypeptide(L)'
;MTVLPSSSITPTSRALILDRVRAEGPVSRVQLAERTGLTQASISNLVRALLSEGLLMETGERTFTGAKGKPRVLLGLNPRARCSVGVQLGADWIVILVTDAAGSVLARTRIRGARSRNPQEVVQDVAGHVDVLLGVADQERNIVSGIGLVAPGALDLDAGSILSSPSMPLWEGFPVREAMSEAASLPTLLDNVATAAAMGDFWSGAIPDATAHCTVYMGASISAGLLISGSLYRGASSNAGPLGSVRFRGDRRSGLTLDEVAGPRAVAERAWAAMSAGKTTMVRLSSDKDPFRDFALIATAAVHGDPLSAALIKESAEYVADAVLALVNILDLDSVTFAGPSFTTAGSLYLPVVEQRLREEAFASLKHSVTVRLATQVTDAASVGAAALMLQQSINQPAANLSGQYN
;
A
#
# COMPACT_ATOMS: atom_id res chain seq x y z
N MET A 1 23.52 20.56 0.01
CA MET A 1 22.08 20.24 -0.12
C MET A 1 21.79 19.96 -1.59
N THR A 2 21.84 18.70 -1.99
CA THR A 2 21.56 18.33 -3.39
C THR A 2 20.14 17.75 -3.39
N VAL A 3 19.21 18.56 -3.87
CA VAL A 3 17.82 18.14 -4.10
C VAL A 3 17.85 17.15 -5.26
N LEU A 4 17.47 15.90 -5.00
CA LEU A 4 17.30 14.91 -6.07
C LEU A 4 15.99 15.24 -6.81
N PRO A 5 16.02 15.35 -8.16
CA PRO A 5 14.82 15.65 -8.92
C PRO A 5 13.83 14.47 -8.86
N SER A 6 12.54 14.77 -8.78
CA SER A 6 11.43 13.84 -8.98
C SER A 6 11.36 13.40 -10.45
N SER A 7 12.36 12.65 -10.91
CA SER A 7 12.36 12.07 -12.25
C SER A 7 11.66 10.72 -12.21
N SER A 8 10.82 10.46 -13.21
CA SER A 8 10.35 9.13 -13.61
C SER A 8 11.54 8.17 -13.67
N ILE A 9 11.78 7.42 -12.60
CA ILE A 9 12.93 6.52 -12.48
C ILE A 9 12.59 5.31 -13.37
N THR A 10 13.20 5.29 -14.56
CA THR A 10 13.32 4.03 -15.31
C THR A 10 14.04 3.04 -14.39
N PRO A 11 13.47 1.86 -14.08
CA PRO A 11 14.10 0.92 -13.19
C PRO A 11 15.53 0.65 -13.64
N THR A 12 16.50 0.73 -12.73
CA THR A 12 17.87 0.33 -13.07
C THR A 12 17.86 -1.16 -13.43
N SER A 13 18.77 -1.61 -14.29
CA SER A 13 18.87 -3.03 -14.64
C SER A 13 19.02 -3.95 -13.41
N ARG A 14 19.57 -3.40 -12.32
CA ARG A 14 19.67 -4.06 -11.02
C ARG A 14 18.28 -4.23 -10.36
N ALA A 15 17.50 -3.17 -10.30
CA ALA A 15 16.13 -3.20 -9.77
C ALA A 15 15.26 -4.19 -10.56
N LEU A 16 15.37 -4.16 -11.88
CA LEU A 16 14.62 -5.05 -12.76
C LEU A 16 14.92 -6.54 -12.47
N ILE A 17 16.19 -6.91 -12.22
CA ILE A 17 16.55 -8.28 -11.84
C ILE A 17 15.94 -8.66 -10.50
N LEU A 18 16.07 -7.79 -9.49
CA LEU A 18 15.55 -8.06 -8.13
C LEU A 18 14.03 -8.16 -8.12
N ASP A 19 13.33 -7.30 -8.86
CA ASP A 19 11.88 -7.35 -9.01
C ASP A 19 11.42 -8.65 -9.68
N ARG A 20 12.13 -9.12 -10.71
CA ARG A 20 11.83 -10.41 -11.36
C ARG A 20 12.06 -11.58 -10.43
N VAL A 21 13.21 -11.63 -9.74
CA VAL A 21 13.49 -12.70 -8.77
C VAL A 21 12.44 -12.72 -7.66
N ARG A 22 12.01 -11.54 -7.19
CA ARG A 22 10.98 -11.41 -6.16
C ARG A 22 9.60 -11.90 -6.64
N ALA A 23 9.17 -11.44 -7.81
CA ALA A 23 7.81 -11.70 -8.32
C ALA A 23 7.60 -13.15 -8.77
N GLU A 24 8.64 -13.78 -9.32
CA GLU A 24 8.52 -15.09 -9.97
C GLU A 24 9.08 -16.26 -9.14
N GLY A 25 9.66 -15.95 -7.97
CA GLY A 25 10.33 -16.95 -7.15
C GLY A 25 11.70 -17.38 -7.72
N PRO A 26 12.20 -18.56 -7.42
CA PRO A 26 13.52 -18.98 -7.87
C PRO A 26 13.62 -19.05 -9.41
N VAL A 27 14.52 -18.24 -9.99
CA VAL A 27 14.72 -18.11 -11.44
C VAL A 27 16.18 -18.31 -11.84
N SER A 28 16.42 -18.86 -13.03
CA SER A 28 17.76 -19.03 -13.58
C SER A 28 18.24 -17.76 -14.31
N ARG A 29 19.57 -17.61 -14.47
CA ARG A 29 20.14 -16.49 -15.24
C ARG A 29 19.63 -16.42 -16.70
N VAL A 30 19.28 -17.56 -17.28
CA VAL A 30 18.72 -17.62 -18.65
C VAL A 30 17.32 -17.04 -18.68
N GLN A 31 16.46 -17.45 -17.73
CA GLN A 31 15.11 -16.89 -17.60
C GLN A 31 15.14 -15.38 -17.30
N LEU A 32 16.07 -14.93 -16.48
CA LEU A 32 16.24 -13.49 -16.23
C LEU A 32 16.59 -12.75 -17.52
N ALA A 33 17.49 -13.27 -18.36
CA ALA A 33 17.83 -12.65 -19.63
C ALA A 33 16.62 -12.59 -20.60
N GLU A 34 15.88 -13.69 -20.72
CA GLU A 34 14.68 -13.76 -21.55
C GLU A 34 13.60 -12.75 -21.12
N ARG A 35 13.39 -12.59 -19.80
CA ARG A 35 12.31 -11.76 -19.24
C ARG A 35 12.66 -10.30 -19.11
N THR A 36 13.94 -9.96 -18.94
CA THR A 36 14.38 -8.58 -18.80
C THR A 36 14.84 -7.96 -20.12
N GLY A 37 15.08 -8.77 -21.17
CA GLY A 37 15.68 -8.32 -22.41
C GLY A 37 17.18 -7.95 -22.32
N LEU A 38 17.80 -8.18 -21.14
CA LEU A 38 19.22 -7.92 -20.94
C LEU A 38 20.08 -9.05 -21.51
N THR A 39 21.29 -8.70 -21.96
CA THR A 39 22.24 -9.72 -22.46
C THR A 39 22.69 -10.68 -21.36
N GLN A 40 23.03 -11.92 -21.73
CA GLN A 40 23.55 -12.93 -20.80
C GLN A 40 24.80 -12.44 -20.04
N ALA A 41 25.65 -11.64 -20.68
CA ALA A 41 26.84 -11.07 -20.06
C ALA A 41 26.44 -10.04 -18.97
N SER A 42 25.49 -9.14 -19.28
CA SER A 42 24.96 -8.18 -18.31
C SER A 42 24.32 -8.86 -17.12
N ILE A 43 23.45 -9.87 -17.35
CA ILE A 43 22.83 -10.67 -16.29
C ILE A 43 23.91 -11.33 -15.42
N SER A 44 24.92 -11.97 -16.03
CA SER A 44 25.99 -12.66 -15.27
C SER A 44 26.76 -11.72 -14.36
N ASN A 45 27.07 -10.50 -14.82
CA ASN A 45 27.78 -9.51 -14.04
C ASN A 45 26.91 -8.95 -12.90
N LEU A 46 25.67 -8.57 -13.19
CA LEU A 46 24.74 -8.03 -12.20
C LEU A 46 24.39 -9.07 -11.14
N VAL A 47 24.09 -10.32 -11.51
CA VAL A 47 23.82 -11.40 -10.57
C VAL A 47 25.04 -11.68 -9.70
N ARG A 48 26.26 -11.66 -10.24
CA ARG A 48 27.48 -11.83 -9.44
C ARG A 48 27.61 -10.74 -8.37
N ALA A 49 27.35 -9.48 -8.74
CA ALA A 49 27.35 -8.36 -7.80
C ALA A 49 26.29 -8.55 -6.71
N LEU A 50 25.05 -8.89 -7.09
CA LEU A 50 23.93 -9.10 -6.17
C LEU A 50 24.16 -10.28 -5.20
N LEU A 51 24.83 -11.35 -5.67
CA LEU A 51 25.25 -12.47 -4.81
C LEU A 51 26.36 -12.03 -3.84
N SER A 52 27.35 -11.26 -4.31
CA SER A 52 28.43 -10.76 -3.44
C SER A 52 27.94 -9.77 -2.38
N GLU A 53 26.88 -9.03 -2.66
CA GLU A 53 26.20 -8.14 -1.71
C GLU A 53 25.23 -8.89 -0.78
N GLY A 54 25.02 -10.18 -1.01
CA GLY A 54 24.12 -11.03 -0.24
C GLY A 54 22.64 -10.78 -0.52
N LEU A 55 22.26 -9.95 -1.50
CA LEU A 55 20.86 -9.67 -1.85
C LEU A 55 20.18 -10.83 -2.58
N LEU A 56 20.93 -11.57 -3.37
CA LEU A 56 20.51 -12.83 -3.96
C LEU A 56 21.23 -14.01 -3.29
N MET A 57 20.61 -15.17 -3.39
CA MET A 57 21.19 -16.45 -2.97
C MET A 57 20.90 -17.51 -4.02
N GLU A 58 21.79 -18.52 -4.11
CA GLU A 58 21.50 -19.75 -4.84
C GLU A 58 20.63 -20.65 -3.97
N THR A 59 19.44 -21.04 -4.47
CA THR A 59 18.47 -21.80 -3.66
C THR A 59 18.86 -23.26 -3.44
N GLY A 60 19.92 -23.73 -4.09
CA GLY A 60 20.31 -25.16 -4.10
C GLY A 60 19.46 -26.02 -5.04
N GLU A 61 18.34 -25.51 -5.53
CA GLU A 61 17.50 -26.19 -6.49
C GLU A 61 18.09 -26.08 -7.90
N ARG A 62 17.86 -27.13 -8.71
CA ARG A 62 18.34 -27.21 -10.09
C ARG A 62 17.19 -27.62 -10.99
N THR A 63 16.95 -26.85 -12.04
CA THR A 63 15.97 -27.23 -13.08
C THR A 63 16.66 -27.96 -14.22
N PHE A 64 16.07 -29.08 -14.64
CA PHE A 64 16.47 -29.82 -15.81
C PHE A 64 15.48 -29.44 -16.95
N THR A 65 15.93 -28.75 -17.98
CA THR A 65 15.19 -28.65 -19.22
C THR A 65 15.51 -29.93 -20.02
N GLY A 66 14.53 -30.81 -20.16
CA GLY A 66 14.65 -32.11 -20.79
C GLY A 66 15.41 -32.06 -22.12
N ALA A 67 16.44 -32.80 -22.25
CA ALA A 67 17.47 -33.01 -23.26
C ALA A 67 18.79 -32.34 -22.92
N LYS A 68 19.84 -33.18 -22.70
CA LYS A 68 21.29 -32.89 -22.65
C LYS A 68 21.71 -31.44 -22.36
N GLY A 69 21.48 -30.91 -21.15
CA GLY A 69 21.97 -29.61 -20.69
C GLY A 69 22.49 -29.66 -19.24
N LYS A 70 23.49 -28.82 -18.90
CA LYS A 70 23.96 -28.65 -17.52
C LYS A 70 22.80 -28.11 -16.67
N PRO A 71 22.54 -28.68 -15.46
CA PRO A 71 21.49 -28.19 -14.57
C PRO A 71 21.64 -26.69 -14.31
N ARG A 72 20.51 -25.95 -14.40
CA ARG A 72 20.50 -24.50 -14.17
C ARG A 72 20.37 -24.24 -12.68
N VAL A 73 21.27 -23.42 -12.13
CA VAL A 73 21.19 -22.95 -10.74
C VAL A 73 20.10 -21.90 -10.64
N LEU A 74 19.19 -22.07 -9.70
CA LEU A 74 18.12 -21.13 -9.42
C LEU A 74 18.57 -20.09 -8.39
N LEU A 75 18.16 -18.86 -8.60
CA LEU A 75 18.43 -17.69 -7.78
C LEU A 75 17.15 -17.26 -7.09
N GLY A 76 17.24 -16.98 -5.81
CA GLY A 76 16.17 -16.38 -5.02
C GLY A 76 16.65 -15.13 -4.30
N LEU A 77 15.72 -14.30 -3.81
CA LEU A 77 16.06 -13.23 -2.87
C LEU A 77 16.59 -13.88 -1.57
N ASN A 78 17.55 -13.21 -0.95
CA ASN A 78 17.95 -13.55 0.41
C ASN A 78 17.10 -12.75 1.41
N PRO A 79 16.13 -13.38 2.12
CA PRO A 79 15.25 -12.65 3.03
C PRO A 79 16.02 -11.96 4.17
N ARG A 80 17.18 -12.50 4.56
CA ARG A 80 17.99 -11.98 5.67
C ARG A 80 18.96 -10.88 5.27
N ALA A 81 19.03 -10.51 3.99
CA ALA A 81 19.99 -9.50 3.52
C ALA A 81 19.71 -8.10 4.03
N ARG A 82 18.44 -7.77 4.15
CA ARG A 82 17.92 -6.47 4.58
C ARG A 82 16.59 -6.66 5.29
N CYS A 83 16.28 -5.72 6.18
CA CYS A 83 14.92 -5.53 6.69
C CYS A 83 14.51 -4.05 6.55
N SER A 84 13.24 -3.78 6.68
CA SER A 84 12.70 -2.42 6.63
C SER A 84 11.56 -2.28 7.61
N VAL A 85 11.35 -1.05 8.08
CA VAL A 85 10.24 -0.71 8.95
C VAL A 85 9.16 -0.01 8.14
N GLY A 86 7.92 -0.46 8.28
CA GLY A 86 6.74 0.21 7.73
C GLY A 86 5.95 0.87 8.84
N VAL A 87 5.70 2.15 8.73
CA VAL A 87 4.90 2.94 9.69
C VAL A 87 3.72 3.53 8.94
N GLN A 88 2.51 3.13 9.29
CA GLN A 88 1.29 3.76 8.83
C GLN A 88 0.77 4.69 9.92
N LEU A 89 0.89 5.99 9.67
CA LEU A 89 0.34 7.02 10.52
C LEU A 89 -1.17 7.15 10.25
N GLY A 90 -1.98 6.95 11.27
CA GLY A 90 -3.43 7.04 11.17
C GLY A 90 -4.05 7.80 12.34
N ALA A 91 -5.24 8.34 12.13
CA ALA A 91 -5.95 9.11 13.15
C ALA A 91 -6.28 8.26 14.40
N ASP A 92 -6.79 7.05 14.20
CA ASP A 92 -7.25 6.19 15.29
C ASP A 92 -6.18 5.22 15.76
N TRP A 93 -5.38 4.71 14.83
CA TRP A 93 -4.32 3.76 15.07
C TRP A 93 -3.09 4.08 14.25
N ILE A 94 -1.93 3.82 14.81
CA ILE A 94 -0.66 3.77 14.10
C ILE A 94 -0.23 2.31 14.06
N VAL A 95 0.08 1.82 12.85
CA VAL A 95 0.60 0.46 12.64
C VAL A 95 2.09 0.56 12.37
N ILE A 96 2.88 -0.23 13.09
CA ILE A 96 4.32 -0.32 12.92
C ILE A 96 4.66 -1.79 12.71
N LEU A 97 5.43 -2.09 11.68
CA LEU A 97 5.87 -3.45 11.41
C LEU A 97 7.30 -3.47 10.85
N VAL A 98 7.94 -4.62 10.98
CA VAL A 98 9.25 -4.93 10.40
C VAL A 98 9.06 -6.02 9.37
N THR A 99 9.60 -5.84 8.16
CA THR A 99 9.61 -6.86 7.11
C THR A 99 11.05 -7.28 6.78
N ASP A 100 11.19 -8.51 6.32
CA ASP A 100 12.41 -8.97 5.65
C ASP A 100 12.50 -8.45 4.20
N ALA A 101 13.58 -8.77 3.50
CA ALA A 101 13.80 -8.35 2.12
C ALA A 101 12.77 -8.94 1.13
N ALA A 102 12.11 -10.04 1.48
CA ALA A 102 11.05 -10.65 0.67
C ALA A 102 9.66 -10.04 0.96
N GLY A 103 9.53 -9.18 1.97
CA GLY A 103 8.28 -8.56 2.38
C GLY A 103 7.49 -9.34 3.42
N SER A 104 8.06 -10.43 4.00
CA SER A 104 7.43 -11.17 5.09
C SER A 104 7.45 -10.35 6.37
N VAL A 105 6.33 -10.25 7.07
CA VAL A 105 6.24 -9.52 8.33
C VAL A 105 6.90 -10.33 9.45
N LEU A 106 7.97 -9.77 10.04
CA LEU A 106 8.73 -10.38 11.13
C LEU A 106 8.18 -10.02 12.50
N ALA A 107 7.77 -8.78 12.68
CA ALA A 107 7.15 -8.26 13.90
C ALA A 107 6.16 -7.17 13.57
N ARG A 108 5.14 -7.00 14.42
CA ARG A 108 4.08 -6.02 14.22
C ARG A 108 3.52 -5.52 15.54
N THR A 109 3.21 -4.23 15.61
CA THR A 109 2.42 -3.65 16.70
C THR A 109 1.43 -2.62 16.17
N ARG A 110 0.44 -2.32 16.97
CA ARG A 110 -0.53 -1.26 16.74
C ARG A 110 -0.67 -0.43 18.01
N ILE A 111 -0.49 0.87 17.88
CA ILE A 111 -0.55 1.81 19.00
C ILE A 111 -1.66 2.84 18.77
N ARG A 112 -1.94 3.66 19.79
CA ARG A 112 -2.93 4.72 19.73
C ARG A 112 -2.59 5.70 18.60
N GLY A 113 -3.61 6.09 17.84
CA GLY A 113 -3.49 6.98 16.68
C GLY A 113 -3.12 8.42 17.00
N ALA A 114 -2.95 9.19 15.95
CA ALA A 114 -2.35 10.50 15.94
C ALA A 114 -3.36 11.67 15.98
N ARG A 115 -4.68 11.41 15.86
CA ARG A 115 -5.76 12.39 15.64
C ARG A 115 -5.59 13.73 16.36
N SER A 116 -5.45 13.70 17.68
CA SER A 116 -5.38 14.89 18.55
C SER A 116 -4.12 14.91 19.43
N ARG A 117 -3.13 14.10 19.08
CA ARG A 117 -1.84 14.03 19.81
C ARG A 117 -0.85 15.00 19.21
N ASN A 118 0.03 15.52 20.05
CA ASN A 118 1.14 16.34 19.60
C ASN A 118 2.04 15.53 18.63
N PRO A 119 2.34 16.04 17.42
CA PRO A 119 3.14 15.33 16.43
C PRO A 119 4.52 14.90 16.94
N GLN A 120 5.22 15.77 17.67
CA GLN A 120 6.54 15.47 18.21
C GLN A 120 6.53 14.32 19.23
N GLU A 121 5.51 14.28 20.11
CA GLU A 121 5.35 13.20 21.09
C GLU A 121 5.03 11.86 20.38
N VAL A 122 4.21 11.90 19.36
CA VAL A 122 3.88 10.70 18.57
C VAL A 122 5.10 10.17 17.83
N VAL A 123 5.91 11.05 17.25
CA VAL A 123 7.15 10.66 16.56
C VAL A 123 8.10 9.95 17.54
N GLN A 124 8.28 10.47 18.75
CA GLN A 124 9.12 9.83 19.78
C GLN A 124 8.55 8.48 20.23
N ASP A 125 7.23 8.39 20.41
CA ASP A 125 6.54 7.15 20.75
C ASP A 125 6.71 6.07 19.66
N VAL A 126 6.55 6.45 18.39
CA VAL A 126 6.77 5.56 17.24
C VAL A 126 8.23 5.11 17.17
N ALA A 127 9.20 6.01 17.35
CA ALA A 127 10.62 5.66 17.32
C ALA A 127 10.99 4.64 18.41
N GLY A 128 10.45 4.83 19.63
CA GLY A 128 10.64 3.84 20.71
C GLY A 128 10.05 2.46 20.37
N HIS A 129 8.89 2.43 19.73
CA HIS A 129 8.29 1.17 19.30
C HIS A 129 9.05 0.51 18.14
N VAL A 130 9.69 1.29 17.26
CA VAL A 130 10.57 0.74 16.20
C VAL A 130 11.72 -0.02 16.82
N ASP A 131 12.39 0.53 17.85
CA ASP A 131 13.49 -0.16 18.54
C ASP A 131 13.04 -1.45 19.20
N VAL A 132 11.90 -1.44 19.88
CA VAL A 132 11.31 -2.63 20.48
C VAL A 132 11.04 -3.71 19.43
N LEU A 133 10.43 -3.32 18.28
CA LEU A 133 10.09 -4.28 17.22
C LEU A 133 11.32 -4.85 16.52
N LEU A 134 12.37 -4.07 16.31
CA LEU A 134 13.65 -4.58 15.78
C LEU A 134 14.24 -5.61 16.71
N GLY A 135 14.19 -5.39 18.03
CA GLY A 135 14.61 -6.37 19.03
C GLY A 135 13.75 -7.64 19.01
N VAL A 136 12.41 -7.53 18.91
CA VAL A 136 11.50 -8.68 18.81
C VAL A 136 11.73 -9.47 17.53
N ALA A 137 12.04 -8.79 16.42
CA ALA A 137 12.35 -9.41 15.12
C ALA A 137 13.77 -9.98 15.04
N ASP A 138 14.59 -9.81 16.08
CA ASP A 138 16.02 -10.21 16.11
C ASP A 138 16.80 -9.63 14.92
N GLN A 139 16.60 -8.33 14.65
CA GLN A 139 17.23 -7.66 13.53
C GLN A 139 18.24 -6.61 14.02
N GLU A 140 19.47 -6.72 13.53
CA GLU A 140 20.51 -5.73 13.78
C GLU A 140 20.26 -4.44 12.99
N ARG A 141 20.55 -3.28 13.59
CA ARG A 141 20.34 -1.96 12.95
C ARG A 141 21.12 -1.77 11.63
N ASN A 142 22.25 -2.43 11.46
CA ASN A 142 23.12 -2.33 10.28
C ASN A 142 22.49 -2.92 9.01
N ILE A 143 21.50 -3.82 9.14
CA ILE A 143 20.75 -4.38 8.01
C ILE A 143 19.40 -3.70 7.79
N VAL A 144 19.03 -2.71 8.63
CA VAL A 144 17.78 -1.95 8.48
C VAL A 144 17.96 -0.93 7.37
N SER A 145 17.17 -1.05 6.31
CA SER A 145 17.18 -0.11 5.18
C SER A 145 16.65 1.27 5.54
N GLY A 146 15.77 1.34 6.54
CA GLY A 146 15.15 2.56 7.03
C GLY A 146 13.66 2.38 7.32
N ILE A 147 12.96 3.52 7.44
CA ILE A 147 11.54 3.61 7.73
C ILE A 147 10.80 4.10 6.49
N GLY A 148 9.84 3.31 5.99
CA GLY A 148 8.79 3.81 5.13
C GLY A 148 7.65 4.33 6.01
N LEU A 149 7.41 5.64 5.98
CA LEU A 149 6.33 6.29 6.70
C LEU A 149 5.22 6.66 5.72
N VAL A 150 3.99 6.28 6.01
CA VAL A 150 2.84 6.66 5.17
C VAL A 150 1.77 7.35 5.99
N ALA A 151 1.19 8.39 5.40
CA ALA A 151 0.16 9.21 6.03
C ALA A 151 -1.03 9.43 5.09
N PRO A 152 -2.24 9.65 5.64
CA PRO A 152 -3.40 10.06 4.86
C PRO A 152 -3.38 11.57 4.58
N GLY A 153 -4.06 11.98 3.50
CA GLY A 153 -4.20 13.38 3.11
C GLY A 153 -3.28 13.79 1.97
N ALA A 154 -3.17 15.08 1.73
CA ALA A 154 -2.26 15.66 0.76
C ALA A 154 -0.87 15.83 1.37
N LEU A 155 0.17 15.42 0.65
CA LEU A 155 1.54 15.40 1.12
C LEU A 155 2.43 16.26 0.23
N ASP A 156 3.42 16.89 0.83
CA ASP A 156 4.60 17.41 0.14
C ASP A 156 5.75 16.42 0.34
N LEU A 157 5.98 15.58 -0.67
CA LEU A 157 7.03 14.57 -0.60
C LEU A 157 8.43 15.18 -0.69
N ASP A 158 8.60 16.35 -1.30
CA ASP A 158 9.89 17.04 -1.39
C ASP A 158 10.25 17.66 -0.03
N ALA A 159 9.32 18.39 0.59
CA ALA A 159 9.51 18.93 1.95
C ALA A 159 9.43 17.83 3.03
N GLY A 160 8.79 16.69 2.76
CA GLY A 160 8.60 15.61 3.74
C GLY A 160 7.54 15.94 4.81
N SER A 161 6.49 16.68 4.43
CA SER A 161 5.46 17.19 5.33
C SER A 161 4.04 16.82 4.88
N ILE A 162 3.09 16.93 5.80
CA ILE A 162 1.67 16.76 5.53
C ILE A 162 1.09 18.14 5.21
N LEU A 163 0.60 18.35 3.98
CA LEU A 163 -0.02 19.61 3.56
C LEU A 163 -1.41 19.80 4.13
N SER A 164 -2.21 18.74 4.11
CA SER A 164 -3.56 18.74 4.64
C SER A 164 -4.03 17.35 5.00
N SER A 165 -4.56 17.19 6.20
CA SER A 165 -5.15 15.95 6.68
C SER A 165 -6.34 16.24 7.60
N PRO A 166 -7.59 16.25 7.08
CA PRO A 166 -8.78 16.53 7.90
C PRO A 166 -8.94 15.62 9.12
N SER A 167 -8.39 14.41 9.07
CA SER A 167 -8.42 13.46 10.18
C SER A 167 -7.34 13.73 11.24
N MET A 168 -6.30 14.51 10.92
CA MET A 168 -5.14 14.80 11.77
C MET A 168 -4.69 16.27 11.60
N PRO A 169 -5.50 17.27 11.96
CA PRO A 169 -5.23 18.70 11.66
C PRO A 169 -3.97 19.24 12.35
N LEU A 170 -3.54 18.67 13.48
CA LEU A 170 -2.30 19.10 14.16
C LEU A 170 -1.03 18.74 13.39
N TRP A 171 -1.14 17.91 12.36
CA TRP A 171 0.00 17.45 11.57
C TRP A 171 0.25 18.28 10.31
N GLU A 172 -0.65 19.22 9.99
CA GLU A 172 -0.50 20.10 8.83
C GLU A 172 0.73 21.00 8.99
N GLY A 173 1.62 20.97 7.98
CA GLY A 173 2.90 21.67 7.99
C GLY A 173 4.01 21.03 8.82
N PHE A 174 3.74 19.95 9.57
CA PHE A 174 4.75 19.27 10.38
C PHE A 174 5.73 18.49 9.49
N PRO A 175 7.07 18.66 9.65
CA PRO A 175 8.10 18.00 8.84
C PRO A 175 8.31 16.56 9.30
N VAL A 176 7.31 15.72 9.08
CA VAL A 176 7.21 14.38 9.68
C VAL A 176 8.33 13.43 9.24
N ARG A 177 8.84 13.57 7.99
CA ARG A 177 9.96 12.76 7.51
C ARG A 177 11.24 13.03 8.26
N GLU A 178 11.59 14.32 8.41
CA GLU A 178 12.80 14.74 9.10
C GLU A 178 12.72 14.39 10.60
N ALA A 179 11.62 14.74 11.24
CA ALA A 179 11.40 14.43 12.65
C ALA A 179 11.48 12.93 12.96
N MET A 180 10.92 12.07 12.09
CA MET A 180 10.99 10.62 12.24
C MET A 180 12.42 10.10 12.01
N SER A 181 13.11 10.63 11.01
CA SER A 181 14.50 10.24 10.73
C SER A 181 15.44 10.56 11.88
N GLU A 182 15.28 11.73 12.49
CA GLU A 182 16.05 12.14 13.68
C GLU A 182 15.73 11.28 14.89
N ALA A 183 14.44 11.12 15.22
CA ALA A 183 14.00 10.38 16.40
C ALA A 183 14.41 8.92 16.36
N ALA A 184 14.29 8.26 15.22
CA ALA A 184 14.65 6.86 15.05
C ALA A 184 16.13 6.65 14.69
N SER A 185 16.87 7.70 14.31
CA SER A 185 18.22 7.60 13.73
C SER A 185 18.28 6.59 12.56
N LEU A 186 17.28 6.63 11.69
CA LEU A 186 17.14 5.79 10.49
C LEU A 186 16.69 6.65 9.31
N PRO A 187 17.16 6.38 8.09
CA PRO A 187 16.61 7.02 6.89
C PRO A 187 15.09 6.84 6.83
N THR A 188 14.37 7.92 6.54
CA THR A 188 12.90 7.87 6.47
C THR A 188 12.41 8.36 5.10
N LEU A 189 11.50 7.61 4.50
CA LEU A 189 10.75 7.96 3.29
C LEU A 189 9.31 8.27 3.70
N LEU A 190 8.71 9.31 3.11
CA LEU A 190 7.29 9.63 3.26
C LEU A 190 6.54 9.30 1.97
N ASP A 191 5.35 8.68 2.07
CA ASP A 191 4.44 8.48 0.94
C ASP A 191 2.96 8.43 1.39
N ASN A 192 2.04 8.32 0.42
CA ASN A 192 0.60 8.20 0.68
C ASN A 192 0.21 6.74 0.98
N VAL A 193 -0.81 6.55 1.82
CA VAL A 193 -1.31 5.23 2.25
C VAL A 193 -1.76 4.35 1.09
N ALA A 194 -2.44 4.92 0.07
CA ALA A 194 -2.93 4.14 -1.07
C ALA A 194 -1.80 3.77 -2.04
N THR A 195 -0.87 4.69 -2.29
CA THR A 195 0.34 4.44 -3.07
C THR A 195 1.17 3.32 -2.46
N ALA A 196 1.34 3.35 -1.15
CA ALA A 196 2.03 2.28 -0.45
C ALA A 196 1.25 0.96 -0.51
N ALA A 197 -0.07 0.96 -0.34
CA ALA A 197 -0.87 -0.26 -0.46
C ALA A 197 -0.71 -0.92 -1.84
N ALA A 198 -0.70 -0.13 -2.93
CA ALA A 198 -0.43 -0.64 -4.28
C ALA A 198 0.99 -1.24 -4.40
N MET A 199 1.98 -0.61 -3.76
CA MET A 199 3.33 -1.18 -3.68
C MET A 199 3.34 -2.49 -2.89
N GLY A 200 2.55 -2.62 -1.83
CA GLY A 200 2.42 -3.86 -1.05
C GLY A 200 1.90 -5.03 -1.90
N ASP A 201 0.87 -4.80 -2.71
CA ASP A 201 0.35 -5.80 -3.64
C ASP A 201 1.38 -6.18 -4.71
N PHE A 202 2.09 -5.21 -5.26
CA PHE A 202 3.19 -5.45 -6.21
C PHE A 202 4.34 -6.21 -5.56
N TRP A 203 4.77 -5.79 -4.37
CA TRP A 203 5.90 -6.41 -3.67
C TRP A 203 5.62 -7.84 -3.26
N SER A 204 4.41 -8.16 -2.84
CA SER A 204 4.00 -9.53 -2.49
C SER A 204 3.86 -10.47 -3.68
N GLY A 205 4.05 -9.99 -4.91
CA GLY A 205 3.82 -10.76 -6.14
C GLY A 205 2.34 -11.09 -6.36
N ALA A 206 1.45 -10.40 -5.66
CA ALA A 206 0.01 -10.66 -5.78
C ALA A 206 -0.55 -10.21 -7.14
N ILE A 207 0.13 -9.30 -7.86
CA ILE A 207 -0.27 -8.77 -9.18
C ILE A 207 0.87 -8.93 -10.23
N PRO A 208 1.41 -10.15 -10.44
CA PRO A 208 2.63 -10.35 -11.23
C PRO A 208 2.49 -9.91 -12.69
N ASP A 209 1.29 -10.04 -13.26
CA ASP A 209 1.01 -9.80 -14.68
C ASP A 209 0.22 -8.50 -14.93
N ALA A 210 -0.08 -7.72 -13.89
CA ALA A 210 -0.85 -6.49 -14.04
C ALA A 210 -0.05 -5.41 -14.78
N THR A 211 -0.59 -4.95 -15.89
CA THR A 211 -0.03 -3.85 -16.68
C THR A 211 -0.50 -2.50 -16.15
N ALA A 212 -1.78 -2.42 -15.76
CA ALA A 212 -2.40 -1.23 -15.20
C ALA A 212 -3.26 -1.62 -13.99
N HIS A 213 -2.73 -1.37 -12.80
CA HIS A 213 -3.33 -1.79 -11.54
C HIS A 213 -3.76 -0.60 -10.69
N CYS A 214 -4.86 -0.77 -9.95
CA CYS A 214 -5.34 0.16 -8.93
C CYS A 214 -5.57 -0.56 -7.60
N THR A 215 -5.01 -0.03 -6.51
CA THR A 215 -5.41 -0.42 -5.16
C THR A 215 -6.31 0.67 -4.57
N VAL A 216 -7.58 0.34 -4.35
CA VAL A 216 -8.54 1.19 -3.64
C VAL A 216 -8.35 0.99 -2.15
N TYR A 217 -7.90 2.02 -1.46
CA TYR A 217 -7.68 2.00 -0.02
C TYR A 217 -8.79 2.77 0.70
N MET A 218 -9.49 2.14 1.65
CA MET A 218 -10.50 2.78 2.48
C MET A 218 -10.13 2.72 3.96
N GLY A 219 -9.66 3.85 4.47
CA GLY A 219 -9.43 4.15 5.88
C GLY A 219 -10.37 5.26 6.32
N ALA A 220 -9.81 6.39 6.78
CA ALA A 220 -10.59 7.60 7.09
C ALA A 220 -11.20 8.25 5.84
N SER A 221 -10.57 8.08 4.69
CA SER A 221 -11.01 8.51 3.37
C SER A 221 -10.79 7.37 2.36
N ILE A 222 -11.35 7.55 1.16
CA ILE A 222 -11.19 6.62 0.04
C ILE A 222 -10.12 7.18 -0.89
N SER A 223 -9.08 6.41 -1.15
CA SER A 223 -8.00 6.78 -2.06
C SER A 223 -7.60 5.61 -2.96
N ALA A 224 -6.90 5.92 -4.04
CA ALA A 224 -6.45 4.96 -5.04
C ALA A 224 -4.92 5.05 -5.20
N GLY A 225 -4.22 3.95 -5.08
CA GLY A 225 -2.83 3.81 -5.48
C GLY A 225 -2.76 3.24 -6.88
N LEU A 226 -1.98 3.83 -7.76
CA LEU A 226 -1.92 3.46 -9.16
C LEU A 226 -0.54 2.91 -9.53
N LEU A 227 -0.53 1.76 -10.21
CA LEU A 227 0.66 1.14 -10.74
C LEU A 227 0.46 0.92 -12.24
N ILE A 228 1.25 1.59 -13.06
CA ILE A 228 1.17 1.55 -14.52
C ILE A 228 2.51 1.03 -15.06
N SER A 229 2.45 -0.04 -15.83
CA SER A 229 3.66 -0.69 -16.40
C SER A 229 4.73 -0.99 -15.34
N GLY A 230 4.32 -1.49 -14.17
CA GLY A 230 5.21 -1.83 -13.06
C GLY A 230 5.78 -0.63 -12.29
N SER A 231 5.31 0.59 -12.57
CA SER A 231 5.75 1.81 -11.92
C SER A 231 4.62 2.53 -11.22
N LEU A 232 4.86 3.04 -10.01
CA LEU A 232 3.88 3.84 -9.28
C LEU A 232 3.62 5.16 -10.01
N TYR A 233 2.34 5.44 -10.29
CA TYR A 233 1.92 6.71 -10.86
C TYR A 233 1.56 7.68 -9.73
N ARG A 234 2.34 8.73 -9.58
CA ARG A 234 2.18 9.74 -8.50
C ARG A 234 1.52 11.03 -8.95
N GLY A 235 1.41 11.28 -10.27
CA GLY A 235 0.92 12.53 -10.81
C GLY A 235 1.94 13.69 -10.66
N ALA A 236 1.52 14.89 -11.04
CA ALA A 236 2.39 16.07 -11.09
C ALA A 236 2.83 16.58 -9.71
N SER A 237 2.01 16.41 -8.68
CA SER A 237 2.27 16.88 -7.30
C SER A 237 2.53 15.74 -6.33
N SER A 238 2.76 14.53 -6.83
CA SER A 238 2.87 13.30 -6.01
C SER A 238 1.62 12.97 -5.16
N ASN A 239 0.47 13.54 -5.51
CA ASN A 239 -0.81 13.32 -4.82
C ASN A 239 -1.88 12.72 -5.76
N ALA A 240 -1.52 11.89 -6.73
CA ALA A 240 -2.49 11.17 -7.55
C ALA A 240 -3.33 10.22 -6.69
N GLY A 241 -4.62 10.07 -7.06
CA GLY A 241 -5.50 9.06 -6.48
C GLY A 241 -6.39 9.47 -5.31
N PRO A 242 -6.69 10.76 -5.02
CA PRO A 242 -7.66 11.14 -3.98
C PRO A 242 -9.10 10.85 -4.43
N LEU A 243 -9.43 9.55 -4.59
CA LEU A 243 -10.71 9.08 -5.13
C LEU A 243 -11.89 9.59 -4.31
N GLY A 244 -11.74 9.67 -3.00
CA GLY A 244 -12.74 10.20 -2.08
C GLY A 244 -13.16 11.65 -2.37
N SER A 245 -12.33 12.41 -3.07
CA SER A 245 -12.62 13.82 -3.44
C SER A 245 -13.39 13.96 -4.76
N VAL A 246 -13.64 12.87 -5.49
CA VAL A 246 -14.46 12.90 -6.72
C VAL A 246 -15.89 13.26 -6.38
N ARG A 247 -16.47 14.22 -7.12
CA ARG A 247 -17.83 14.73 -6.88
C ARG A 247 -18.84 14.08 -7.82
N PHE A 248 -19.96 13.68 -7.26
CA PHE A 248 -21.12 13.17 -8.01
C PHE A 248 -22.09 14.30 -8.37
N ARG A 249 -22.71 14.18 -9.54
CA ARG A 249 -23.74 15.11 -10.02
C ARG A 249 -24.91 14.32 -10.61
N GLY A 250 -26.13 14.81 -10.43
CA GLY A 250 -27.31 14.30 -11.13
C GLY A 250 -28.32 13.51 -10.30
N ASP A 251 -28.08 13.30 -9.00
CA ASP A 251 -29.03 12.67 -8.08
C ASP A 251 -29.29 13.51 -6.82
N ARG A 252 -29.95 12.92 -5.81
CA ARG A 252 -30.23 13.57 -4.51
C ARG A 252 -28.96 13.98 -3.74
N ARG A 253 -27.79 13.45 -4.13
CA ARG A 253 -26.47 13.70 -3.54
C ARG A 253 -25.57 14.51 -4.44
N SER A 254 -26.18 15.24 -5.40
CA SER A 254 -25.45 16.10 -6.33
C SER A 254 -24.56 17.11 -5.58
N GLY A 255 -23.29 17.16 -5.99
CA GLY A 255 -22.28 18.05 -5.42
C GLY A 255 -21.51 17.46 -4.23
N LEU A 256 -21.92 16.30 -3.68
CA LEU A 256 -21.18 15.60 -2.63
C LEU A 256 -20.01 14.82 -3.23
N THR A 257 -18.97 14.66 -2.43
CA THR A 257 -17.80 13.84 -2.78
C THR A 257 -18.05 12.36 -2.51
N LEU A 258 -17.21 11.48 -3.06
CA LEU A 258 -17.28 10.04 -2.76
C LEU A 258 -17.15 9.78 -1.25
N ASP A 259 -16.26 10.48 -0.55
CA ASP A 259 -16.13 10.35 0.90
C ASP A 259 -17.42 10.73 1.65
N GLU A 260 -18.13 11.77 1.17
CA GLU A 260 -19.39 12.24 1.77
C GLU A 260 -20.60 11.35 1.46
N VAL A 261 -20.52 10.47 0.44
CA VAL A 261 -21.60 9.54 0.11
C VAL A 261 -21.30 8.09 0.45
N ALA A 262 -20.04 7.66 0.40
CA ALA A 262 -19.65 6.27 0.54
C ALA A 262 -18.62 6.01 1.64
N GLY A 263 -17.93 7.02 2.14
CA GLY A 263 -16.92 6.86 3.17
C GLY A 263 -17.48 6.33 4.50
N PRO A 264 -16.63 5.76 5.36
CA PRO A 264 -17.06 5.18 6.65
C PRO A 264 -17.86 6.15 7.52
N ARG A 265 -17.45 7.42 7.56
CA ARG A 265 -18.18 8.48 8.27
C ARG A 265 -19.60 8.66 7.72
N ALA A 266 -19.76 8.72 6.41
CA ALA A 266 -21.05 8.92 5.76
C ALA A 266 -22.01 7.75 6.02
N VAL A 267 -21.51 6.52 6.03
CA VAL A 267 -22.28 5.32 6.37
C VAL A 267 -22.74 5.37 7.83
N ALA A 268 -21.85 5.69 8.76
CA ALA A 268 -22.16 5.80 10.19
C ALA A 268 -23.20 6.91 10.47
N GLU A 269 -23.03 8.09 9.88
CA GLU A 269 -23.95 9.22 10.03
C GLU A 269 -25.36 8.87 9.55
N ARG A 270 -25.47 8.15 8.42
CA ARG A 270 -26.77 7.65 7.93
C ARG A 270 -27.41 6.62 8.85
N ALA A 271 -26.58 5.74 9.45
CA ALA A 271 -27.08 4.77 10.42
C ALA A 271 -27.63 5.49 11.67
N TRP A 272 -26.90 6.47 12.22
CA TRP A 272 -27.37 7.28 13.35
C TRP A 272 -28.68 7.99 13.05
N ALA A 273 -28.78 8.61 11.86
CA ALA A 273 -30.01 9.29 11.41
C ALA A 273 -31.19 8.30 11.27
N ALA A 274 -30.96 7.13 10.67
CA ALA A 274 -31.99 6.11 10.50
C ALA A 274 -32.50 5.57 11.84
N MET A 275 -31.60 5.30 12.79
CA MET A 275 -31.96 4.84 14.14
C MET A 275 -32.70 5.94 14.91
N SER A 276 -32.27 7.19 14.81
CA SER A 276 -32.98 8.34 15.41
C SER A 276 -34.40 8.54 14.85
N ALA A 277 -34.60 8.12 13.59
CA ALA A 277 -35.90 8.13 12.91
C ALA A 277 -36.73 6.87 13.23
N GLY A 278 -36.30 6.02 14.19
CA GLY A 278 -37.02 4.84 14.66
C GLY A 278 -36.88 3.59 13.79
N LYS A 279 -35.89 3.54 12.84
CA LYS A 279 -35.64 2.30 12.08
C LYS A 279 -35.04 1.23 12.97
N THR A 280 -35.56 0.02 12.86
CA THR A 280 -35.10 -1.14 13.63
C THR A 280 -33.80 -1.70 13.00
N THR A 281 -32.84 -2.03 13.86
CA THR A 281 -31.57 -2.67 13.49
C THR A 281 -31.06 -3.50 14.66
N MET A 282 -30.27 -4.53 14.36
CA MET A 282 -29.56 -5.32 15.38
C MET A 282 -28.24 -4.62 15.84
N VAL A 283 -27.76 -3.63 15.11
CA VAL A 283 -26.50 -2.97 15.44
C VAL A 283 -26.65 -2.08 16.67
N ARG A 284 -25.65 -2.15 17.56
CA ARG A 284 -25.47 -1.21 18.68
C ARG A 284 -24.27 -0.34 18.36
N LEU A 285 -24.54 0.89 17.98
CA LEU A 285 -23.50 1.87 17.66
C LEU A 285 -22.84 2.39 18.94
N SER A 286 -21.64 2.94 18.78
CA SER A 286 -20.84 3.47 19.89
C SER A 286 -21.50 4.70 20.52
N SER A 287 -21.44 4.83 21.85
CA SER A 287 -22.01 5.98 22.57
C SER A 287 -21.26 7.28 22.28
N ASP A 288 -19.98 7.20 21.94
CA ASP A 288 -19.10 8.30 21.58
C ASP A 288 -19.19 8.69 20.09
N LYS A 289 -20.05 7.99 19.32
CA LYS A 289 -20.27 8.20 17.88
C LYS A 289 -18.95 8.22 17.08
N ASP A 290 -18.10 7.22 17.33
CA ASP A 290 -16.89 7.03 16.53
C ASP A 290 -17.28 6.45 15.16
N PRO A 291 -17.12 7.20 14.04
CA PRO A 291 -17.63 6.78 12.75
C PRO A 291 -16.90 5.55 12.19
N PHE A 292 -15.66 5.31 12.56
CA PHE A 292 -14.87 4.18 12.04
C PHE A 292 -15.22 2.90 12.78
N ARG A 293 -15.38 2.97 14.11
CA ARG A 293 -15.89 1.87 14.91
C ARG A 293 -17.31 1.51 14.49
N ASP A 294 -18.16 2.51 14.32
CA ASP A 294 -19.54 2.32 13.94
C ASP A 294 -19.68 1.75 12.53
N PHE A 295 -18.83 2.18 11.57
CA PHE A 295 -18.77 1.55 10.26
C PHE A 295 -18.45 0.05 10.37
N ALA A 296 -17.45 -0.33 11.18
CA ALA A 296 -17.10 -1.74 11.38
C ALA A 296 -18.23 -2.54 12.00
N LEU A 297 -18.98 -1.95 12.96
CA LEU A 297 -20.17 -2.58 13.57
C LEU A 297 -21.30 -2.74 12.55
N ILE A 298 -21.54 -1.71 11.72
CA ILE A 298 -22.54 -1.74 10.63
C ILE A 298 -22.15 -2.80 9.60
N ALA A 299 -20.91 -2.85 9.18
CA ALA A 299 -20.44 -3.86 8.24
C ALA A 299 -20.59 -5.28 8.80
N THR A 300 -20.25 -5.48 10.07
CA THR A 300 -20.46 -6.75 10.76
C THR A 300 -21.95 -7.13 10.81
N ALA A 301 -22.84 -6.21 11.18
CA ALA A 301 -24.28 -6.46 11.20
C ALA A 301 -24.82 -6.77 9.80
N ALA A 302 -24.33 -6.09 8.76
CA ALA A 302 -24.70 -6.37 7.37
C ALA A 302 -24.34 -7.80 6.94
N VAL A 303 -23.12 -8.27 7.31
CA VAL A 303 -22.69 -9.65 7.06
C VAL A 303 -23.61 -10.66 7.77
N HIS A 304 -24.13 -10.31 8.95
CA HIS A 304 -25.09 -11.14 9.69
C HIS A 304 -26.57 -10.95 9.26
N GLY A 305 -26.81 -10.21 8.19
CA GLY A 305 -28.12 -10.07 7.57
C GLY A 305 -29.02 -8.98 8.15
N ASP A 306 -28.48 -8.00 8.90
CA ASP A 306 -29.26 -6.83 9.33
C ASP A 306 -29.69 -6.00 8.10
N PRO A 307 -31.02 -5.81 7.87
CA PRO A 307 -31.49 -5.18 6.64
C PRO A 307 -31.08 -3.72 6.48
N LEU A 308 -31.06 -2.95 7.59
CA LEU A 308 -30.63 -1.55 7.54
C LEU A 308 -29.15 -1.45 7.21
N SER A 309 -28.32 -2.21 7.89
CA SER A 309 -26.88 -2.23 7.69
C SER A 309 -26.51 -2.70 6.28
N ALA A 310 -27.17 -3.78 5.79
CA ALA A 310 -26.98 -4.28 4.43
C ALA A 310 -27.33 -3.24 3.36
N ALA A 311 -28.43 -2.49 3.54
CA ALA A 311 -28.82 -1.43 2.61
C ALA A 311 -27.80 -0.27 2.59
N LEU A 312 -27.29 0.14 3.77
CA LEU A 312 -26.31 1.22 3.89
C LEU A 312 -24.96 0.85 3.26
N ILE A 313 -24.50 -0.39 3.50
CA ILE A 313 -23.23 -0.88 2.91
C ILE A 313 -23.38 -1.06 1.40
N LYS A 314 -24.50 -1.62 0.92
CA LYS A 314 -24.78 -1.78 -0.51
C LYS A 314 -24.78 -0.43 -1.22
N GLU A 315 -25.46 0.58 -0.70
CA GLU A 315 -25.48 1.93 -1.27
C GLU A 315 -24.06 2.53 -1.36
N SER A 316 -23.26 2.37 -0.30
CA SER A 316 -21.85 2.79 -0.33
C SER A 316 -21.04 2.03 -1.38
N ALA A 317 -21.24 0.72 -1.51
CA ALA A 317 -20.56 -0.12 -2.50
C ALA A 317 -20.91 0.29 -3.94
N GLU A 318 -22.15 0.69 -4.22
CA GLU A 318 -22.59 1.20 -5.52
C GLU A 318 -21.84 2.47 -5.93
N TYR A 319 -21.71 3.44 -5.01
CA TYR A 319 -20.91 4.65 -5.29
C TYR A 319 -19.43 4.36 -5.49
N VAL A 320 -18.86 3.45 -4.70
CA VAL A 320 -17.48 3.00 -4.88
C VAL A 320 -17.30 2.30 -6.24
N ALA A 321 -18.28 1.47 -6.65
CA ALA A 321 -18.26 0.79 -7.94
C ALA A 321 -18.28 1.78 -9.11
N ASP A 322 -19.09 2.84 -9.04
CA ASP A 322 -19.13 3.89 -10.04
C ASP A 322 -17.79 4.64 -10.17
N ALA A 323 -17.17 4.95 -9.03
CA ALA A 323 -15.87 5.61 -9.03
C ALA A 323 -14.76 4.70 -9.57
N VAL A 324 -14.79 3.41 -9.23
CA VAL A 324 -13.84 2.41 -9.74
C VAL A 324 -14.04 2.19 -11.24
N LEU A 325 -15.29 2.10 -11.73
CA LEU A 325 -15.62 2.01 -13.15
C LEU A 325 -15.04 3.20 -13.93
N ALA A 326 -15.14 4.42 -13.40
CA ALA A 326 -14.56 5.58 -14.03
C ALA A 326 -13.03 5.46 -14.15
N LEU A 327 -12.33 5.00 -13.11
CA LEU A 327 -10.88 4.76 -13.16
C LEU A 327 -10.51 3.67 -14.16
N VAL A 328 -11.26 2.56 -14.17
CA VAL A 328 -11.07 1.45 -15.12
C VAL A 328 -11.18 1.95 -16.55
N ASN A 329 -12.22 2.72 -16.86
CA ASN A 329 -12.44 3.23 -18.22
C ASN A 329 -11.44 4.32 -18.64
N ILE A 330 -10.92 5.14 -17.69
CA ILE A 330 -9.96 6.22 -18.00
C ILE A 330 -8.53 5.66 -18.18
N LEU A 331 -8.16 4.67 -17.39
CA LEU A 331 -6.80 4.16 -17.31
C LEU A 331 -6.63 2.78 -17.97
N ASP A 332 -7.71 2.18 -18.47
CA ASP A 332 -7.74 0.81 -19.04
C ASP A 332 -7.12 -0.21 -18.08
N LEU A 333 -7.62 -0.20 -16.83
CA LEU A 333 -7.09 -1.06 -15.78
C LEU A 333 -7.43 -2.53 -16.02
N ASP A 334 -6.47 -3.41 -15.79
CA ASP A 334 -6.64 -4.87 -15.84
C ASP A 334 -6.86 -5.50 -14.46
N SER A 335 -6.54 -4.78 -13.37
CA SER A 335 -6.76 -5.28 -12.02
C SER A 335 -7.07 -4.17 -11.00
N VAL A 336 -7.95 -4.50 -10.05
CA VAL A 336 -8.34 -3.64 -8.92
C VAL A 336 -8.26 -4.45 -7.63
N THR A 337 -7.54 -3.93 -6.64
CA THR A 337 -7.44 -4.54 -5.31
C THR A 337 -8.06 -3.60 -4.28
N PHE A 338 -8.76 -4.16 -3.30
CA PHE A 338 -9.34 -3.43 -2.17
C PHE A 338 -8.52 -3.66 -0.91
N ALA A 339 -8.08 -2.59 -0.26
CA ALA A 339 -7.25 -2.59 0.93
C ALA A 339 -7.71 -1.56 1.96
N GLY A 340 -7.22 -1.70 3.18
CA GLY A 340 -7.53 -0.80 4.27
C GLY A 340 -8.49 -1.40 5.31
N PRO A 341 -8.53 -0.80 6.50
CA PRO A 341 -9.25 -1.38 7.66
C PRO A 341 -10.75 -1.54 7.40
N SER A 342 -11.36 -0.69 6.60
CA SER A 342 -12.79 -0.75 6.28
C SER A 342 -13.16 -2.00 5.49
N PHE A 343 -12.29 -2.48 4.61
CA PHE A 343 -12.54 -3.69 3.83
C PHE A 343 -12.27 -5.00 4.57
N THR A 344 -11.69 -4.96 5.75
CA THR A 344 -11.45 -6.17 6.56
C THR A 344 -12.77 -6.92 6.86
N THR A 345 -13.83 -6.20 7.14
CA THR A 345 -15.16 -6.78 7.38
C THR A 345 -16.09 -6.58 6.18
N ALA A 346 -16.07 -5.40 5.56
CA ALA A 346 -16.99 -5.05 4.49
C ALA A 346 -16.59 -5.62 3.10
N GLY A 347 -15.37 -6.09 2.92
CA GLY A 347 -14.85 -6.50 1.62
C GLY A 347 -15.72 -7.51 0.88
N SER A 348 -16.23 -8.52 1.59
CA SER A 348 -17.14 -9.53 1.01
C SER A 348 -18.47 -8.97 0.50
N LEU A 349 -18.86 -7.77 0.96
CA LEU A 349 -20.08 -7.07 0.55
C LEU A 349 -19.82 -6.11 -0.62
N TYR A 350 -18.60 -5.53 -0.71
CA TYR A 350 -18.24 -4.60 -1.77
C TYR A 350 -17.83 -5.31 -3.06
N LEU A 351 -17.03 -6.37 -2.96
CA LEU A 351 -16.47 -7.03 -4.14
C LEU A 351 -17.53 -7.46 -5.17
N PRO A 352 -18.61 -8.17 -4.79
CA PRO A 352 -19.61 -8.61 -5.77
C PRO A 352 -20.28 -7.44 -6.50
N VAL A 353 -20.50 -6.30 -5.82
CA VAL A 353 -21.12 -5.11 -6.41
C VAL A 353 -20.17 -4.50 -7.46
N VAL A 354 -18.89 -4.36 -7.11
CA VAL A 354 -17.88 -3.82 -8.02
C VAL A 354 -17.65 -4.76 -9.20
N GLU A 355 -17.48 -6.07 -8.95
CA GLU A 355 -17.31 -7.07 -10.02
C GLU A 355 -18.46 -7.06 -11.00
N GLN A 356 -19.71 -7.00 -10.50
CA GLN A 356 -20.90 -6.93 -11.35
C GLN A 356 -20.87 -5.65 -12.21
N ARG A 357 -20.62 -4.47 -11.59
CA ARG A 357 -20.56 -3.20 -12.28
C ARG A 357 -19.52 -3.20 -13.40
N LEU A 358 -18.30 -3.69 -13.12
CA LEU A 358 -17.23 -3.75 -14.12
C LEU A 358 -17.52 -4.74 -15.23
N ARG A 359 -18.12 -5.88 -14.93
CA ARG A 359 -18.51 -6.87 -15.95
C ARG A 359 -19.56 -6.32 -16.92
N GLU A 360 -20.52 -5.53 -16.41
CA GLU A 360 -21.66 -5.05 -17.19
C GLU A 360 -21.32 -3.75 -17.94
N GLU A 361 -20.48 -2.86 -17.38
CA GLU A 361 -20.36 -1.48 -17.84
C GLU A 361 -18.92 -1.06 -18.22
N ALA A 362 -17.88 -1.89 -17.97
CA ALA A 362 -16.53 -1.52 -18.37
C ALA A 362 -16.40 -1.48 -19.89
N PHE A 363 -15.87 -0.36 -20.41
CA PHE A 363 -15.76 -0.10 -21.85
C PHE A 363 -14.98 -1.20 -22.59
N ALA A 364 -13.85 -1.64 -21.99
CA ALA A 364 -12.99 -2.65 -22.58
C ALA A 364 -13.38 -4.10 -22.22
N SER A 365 -14.56 -4.35 -21.65
CA SER A 365 -15.02 -5.66 -21.17
C SER A 365 -15.03 -6.78 -22.24
N LEU A 366 -15.16 -6.41 -23.52
CA LEU A 366 -15.05 -7.35 -24.65
C LEU A 366 -13.60 -7.74 -24.98
N LYS A 367 -12.62 -6.98 -24.53
CA LYS A 367 -11.20 -7.22 -24.82
C LYS A 367 -10.50 -7.99 -23.69
N HIS A 368 -10.76 -7.59 -22.44
CA HIS A 368 -10.23 -8.24 -21.26
C HIS A 368 -11.20 -8.08 -20.09
N SER A 369 -11.06 -8.93 -19.10
CA SER A 369 -11.78 -8.81 -17.82
C SER A 369 -10.90 -8.16 -16.78
N VAL A 370 -11.48 -7.27 -15.98
CA VAL A 370 -10.79 -6.67 -14.84
C VAL A 370 -10.84 -7.62 -13.65
N THR A 371 -9.67 -7.98 -13.12
CA THR A 371 -9.58 -8.79 -11.90
C THR A 371 -9.87 -7.93 -10.69
N VAL A 372 -10.85 -8.31 -9.86
CA VAL A 372 -11.20 -7.62 -8.62
C VAL A 372 -10.94 -8.53 -7.43
N ARG A 373 -10.25 -8.04 -6.38
CA ARG A 373 -9.93 -8.84 -5.20
C ARG A 373 -9.65 -8.01 -3.96
N LEU A 374 -9.52 -8.66 -2.82
CA LEU A 374 -8.93 -8.06 -1.62
C LEU A 374 -7.40 -8.18 -1.67
N ALA A 375 -6.71 -7.22 -1.06
CA ALA A 375 -5.28 -7.28 -0.85
C ALA A 375 -4.92 -8.52 -0.01
N THR A 376 -3.72 -9.06 -0.21
CA THR A 376 -3.22 -10.19 0.58
C THR A 376 -3.16 -9.85 2.08
N GLN A 377 -2.80 -8.62 2.39
CA GLN A 377 -2.73 -8.06 3.75
C GLN A 377 -3.71 -6.89 3.87
N VAL A 378 -5.03 -7.17 3.84
CA VAL A 378 -6.08 -6.12 3.74
C VAL A 378 -5.86 -4.98 4.71
N THR A 379 -5.65 -5.28 6.00
CA THR A 379 -5.49 -4.27 7.05
C THR A 379 -4.14 -3.57 6.99
N ASP A 380 -3.08 -4.31 6.71
CA ASP A 380 -1.69 -3.85 6.82
C ASP A 380 -1.06 -3.51 5.47
N ALA A 381 -1.84 -3.53 4.37
CA ALA A 381 -1.35 -3.29 3.01
C ALA A 381 -0.50 -2.01 2.91
N ALA A 382 -0.94 -0.92 3.55
CA ALA A 382 -0.21 0.34 3.51
C ALA A 382 1.11 0.30 4.29
N SER A 383 1.15 -0.33 5.46
CA SER A 383 2.39 -0.45 6.25
C SER A 383 3.38 -1.45 5.65
N VAL A 384 2.90 -2.56 5.08
CA VAL A 384 3.74 -3.50 4.31
C VAL A 384 4.30 -2.80 3.07
N GLY A 385 3.45 -2.09 2.34
CA GLY A 385 3.88 -1.30 1.18
C GLY A 385 4.84 -0.18 1.53
N ALA A 386 4.69 0.47 2.69
CA ALA A 386 5.63 1.46 3.20
C ALA A 386 7.03 0.85 3.41
N ALA A 387 7.11 -0.31 4.05
CA ALA A 387 8.37 -1.04 4.20
C ALA A 387 8.97 -1.42 2.83
N ALA A 388 8.13 -1.88 1.89
CA ALA A 388 8.54 -2.24 0.54
C ALA A 388 9.09 -1.04 -0.25
N LEU A 389 8.48 0.15 -0.14
CA LEU A 389 8.98 1.40 -0.74
C LEU A 389 10.39 1.73 -0.24
N MET A 390 10.62 1.61 1.07
CA MET A 390 11.93 1.86 1.66
C MET A 390 12.96 0.83 1.21
N LEU A 391 12.62 -0.46 1.16
CA LEU A 391 13.46 -1.51 0.61
C LEU A 391 13.83 -1.23 -0.84
N GLN A 392 12.85 -0.92 -1.69
CA GLN A 392 13.07 -0.61 -3.10
C GLN A 392 14.03 0.57 -3.29
N GLN A 393 13.86 1.64 -2.50
CA GLN A 393 14.77 2.78 -2.53
C GLN A 393 16.19 2.39 -2.15
N SER A 394 16.39 1.63 -1.07
CA SER A 394 17.71 1.24 -0.58
C SER A 394 18.44 0.29 -1.54
N ILE A 395 17.70 -0.62 -2.17
CA ILE A 395 18.24 -1.59 -3.15
C ILE A 395 18.68 -0.90 -4.45
N ASN A 396 17.97 0.16 -4.84
CA ASN A 396 18.29 0.93 -6.05
C ASN A 396 19.50 1.84 -5.90
N GLN A 397 19.92 2.16 -4.68
CA GLN A 397 21.12 2.94 -4.40
C GLN A 397 22.34 2.01 -4.31
N PRO A 398 23.46 2.28 -5.00
CA PRO A 398 24.70 1.53 -4.81
C PRO A 398 25.19 1.69 -3.35
N ALA A 399 25.72 0.62 -2.77
CA ALA A 399 26.20 0.57 -1.38
C ALA A 399 27.23 1.68 -0.99
N ALA A 400 27.86 2.34 -1.96
CA ALA A 400 28.85 3.41 -1.76
C ALA A 400 28.25 4.73 -1.21
N ASN A 401 26.93 4.96 -1.28
CA ASN A 401 26.33 6.23 -0.87
C ASN A 401 25.75 6.22 0.55
N LEU A 402 25.72 5.09 1.23
CA LEU A 402 25.17 5.00 2.59
C LEU A 402 26.19 5.41 3.69
N SER A 403 27.49 5.42 3.37
CA SER A 403 28.55 5.79 4.33
C SER A 403 28.95 7.28 4.30
N GLY A 404 28.40 8.07 3.40
CA GLY A 404 28.81 9.48 3.17
C GLY A 404 27.87 10.55 3.72
N GLN A 405 26.78 10.21 4.38
CA GLN A 405 25.81 11.19 4.91
C GLN A 405 25.86 11.37 6.45
N TYR A 406 26.84 10.75 7.13
CA TYR A 406 27.01 10.88 8.57
C TYR A 406 28.45 11.36 8.91
N ASN A 407 28.87 12.52 8.37
CA ASN A 407 29.98 13.32 8.89
C ASN A 407 29.59 14.80 8.94
#